data_3c30a645b1e505c17dfc1d3c50c73861
#
_entry.id   3c30a645b1e505c17dfc1d3c50c73861
#
_cell.length_a   1.000
_cell.length_b   1.000
_cell.length_c   1.000
_cell.angle_alpha   90.00
_cell.angle_beta   90.00
_cell.angle_gamma   90.00
#
_symmetry.space_group_name_H-M   'P 1'
#
loop_
_entity.id
_entity.type
_entity.pdbx_description
1 polymer ?
#
loop_
_entity_poly.entity_id
_entity_poly.type
_entity_poly.pdbx_seq_one_letter_code
_entity_poly.pdbx_strand_id
1 'polypeptide(L)'
;EAGCRVVTLNFGRWDFHSNNFKSLKDKYLPLWDQGVTALVEDLHERGLDSDVSFVAWGEFGRTPKINKNAGRDHWPQVGGALLAGGGMKAGQVIGSTDRLGEGPKDRPVHFGEVVSTLYHNLGIDAANTTVKDLQGRPHYLVDGHQPMNELV
;
A
#
# COMPACT_ATOMS: atom_id res chain seq x y z
N GLU A 1 13.69 3.60 16.06
CA GLU A 1 14.55 3.86 17.24
C GLU A 1 15.90 4.50 16.89
N ALA A 2 16.49 4.15 15.74
CA ALA A 2 17.77 4.73 15.30
C ALA A 2 17.65 6.14 14.68
N GLY A 3 16.51 6.81 14.82
CA GLY A 3 16.25 8.12 14.23
C GLY A 3 15.90 8.09 12.74
N CYS A 4 15.77 6.93 12.14
CA CYS A 4 15.37 6.77 10.75
C CYS A 4 13.87 7.09 10.59
N ARG A 5 13.53 8.05 9.73
CA ARG A 5 12.14 8.50 9.54
C ARG A 5 11.37 7.63 8.57
N VAL A 6 12.04 7.05 7.59
CA VAL A 6 11.45 6.19 6.57
C VAL A 6 12.34 4.98 6.37
N VAL A 7 11.74 3.80 6.44
CA VAL A 7 12.41 2.52 6.14
C VAL A 7 11.64 1.83 5.02
N THR A 8 12.32 1.50 3.95
CA THR A 8 11.73 0.76 2.82
C THR A 8 12.35 -0.62 2.73
N LEU A 9 11.49 -1.62 2.63
CA LEU A 9 11.89 -3.02 2.42
C LEU A 9 11.33 -3.51 1.09
N ASN A 10 12.19 -4.01 0.22
CA ASN A 10 11.77 -4.74 -0.95
C ASN A 10 11.78 -6.24 -0.61
N PHE A 11 10.60 -6.84 -0.55
CA PHE A 11 10.43 -8.24 -0.19
C PHE A 11 9.91 -9.07 -1.36
N GLY A 12 10.71 -10.05 -1.78
CA GLY A 12 10.34 -10.99 -2.83
C GLY A 12 10.32 -10.37 -4.23
N ARG A 13 9.83 -11.12 -5.19
CA ARG A 13 9.70 -10.67 -6.58
C ARG A 13 8.26 -10.57 -7.05
N TRP A 14 7.30 -11.11 -6.39
CA TRP A 14 5.83 -11.10 -6.64
C TRP A 14 5.34 -11.07 -8.11
N ASP A 15 6.25 -11.04 -9.09
CA ASP A 15 6.00 -10.98 -10.52
C ASP A 15 5.88 -12.39 -11.13
N PHE A 16 4.86 -13.11 -10.72
CA PHE A 16 4.68 -14.52 -11.07
C PHE A 16 3.83 -14.73 -12.31
N HIS A 17 4.44 -14.63 -13.48
CA HIS A 17 3.85 -15.01 -14.76
C HIS A 17 3.71 -16.52 -14.95
N SER A 18 4.24 -17.32 -14.02
CA SER A 18 4.11 -18.77 -13.97
C SER A 18 4.11 -19.29 -12.54
N ASN A 19 3.45 -20.41 -12.30
CA ASN A 19 3.41 -21.10 -11.00
C ASN A 19 3.05 -20.17 -9.82
N ASN A 20 2.21 -19.17 -10.04
CA ASN A 20 1.87 -18.11 -9.08
C ASN A 20 1.40 -18.71 -7.75
N PHE A 21 0.42 -19.61 -7.78
CA PHE A 21 -0.19 -20.16 -6.57
C PHE A 21 0.79 -20.97 -5.73
N LYS A 22 1.59 -21.84 -6.39
CA LYS A 22 2.59 -22.64 -5.70
C LYS A 22 3.66 -21.77 -5.07
N SER A 23 4.18 -20.79 -5.81
CA SER A 23 5.21 -19.87 -5.33
C SER A 23 4.73 -19.06 -4.14
N LEU A 24 3.51 -18.52 -4.22
CA LEU A 24 2.91 -17.76 -3.13
C LEU A 24 2.66 -18.63 -1.90
N LYS A 25 1.96 -19.77 -2.07
CA LYS A 25 1.57 -20.64 -0.96
C LYS A 25 2.76 -21.24 -0.23
N ASP A 26 3.76 -21.74 -0.97
CA ASP A 26 4.83 -22.55 -0.37
C ASP A 26 6.01 -21.69 0.14
N LYS A 27 6.15 -20.45 -0.34
CA LYS A 27 7.32 -19.65 -0.04
C LYS A 27 6.99 -18.23 0.46
N TYR A 28 6.29 -17.43 -0.35
CA TYR A 28 6.24 -15.99 -0.08
C TYR A 28 5.18 -15.59 0.94
N LEU A 29 3.97 -16.15 0.87
CA LEU A 29 2.91 -15.80 1.80
C LEU A 29 3.20 -16.21 3.25
N PRO A 30 3.77 -17.41 3.55
CA PRO A 30 4.11 -17.74 4.92
C PRO A 30 5.12 -16.77 5.56
N LEU A 31 6.14 -16.37 4.80
CA LEU A 31 7.14 -15.40 5.27
C LEU A 31 6.55 -13.99 5.41
N TRP A 32 5.71 -13.60 4.47
CA TRP A 32 5.00 -12.34 4.49
C TRP A 32 4.08 -12.24 5.71
N ASP A 33 3.23 -13.23 5.90
CA ASP A 33 2.29 -13.31 7.01
C ASP A 33 3.02 -13.21 8.37
N GLN A 34 4.03 -14.03 8.56
CA GLN A 34 4.85 -14.01 9.78
C GLN A 34 5.52 -12.65 10.00
N GLY A 35 6.12 -12.07 8.96
CA GLY A 35 6.87 -10.81 9.08
C GLY A 35 5.96 -9.61 9.35
N VAL A 36 4.84 -9.50 8.64
CA VAL A 36 3.90 -8.38 8.81
C VAL A 36 3.19 -8.48 10.16
N THR A 37 2.74 -9.67 10.53
CA THR A 37 2.08 -9.88 11.83
C THR A 37 3.02 -9.52 12.98
N ALA A 38 4.25 -10.04 12.97
CA ALA A 38 5.24 -9.74 14.00
C ALA A 38 5.56 -8.23 14.07
N LEU A 39 5.65 -7.54 12.93
CA LEU A 39 5.89 -6.10 12.91
C LEU A 39 4.72 -5.31 13.53
N VAL A 40 3.49 -5.63 13.13
CA VAL A 40 2.30 -4.92 13.64
C VAL A 40 2.11 -5.17 15.13
N GLU A 41 2.29 -6.41 15.58
CA GLU A 41 2.22 -6.77 17.01
C GLU A 41 3.31 -6.06 17.83
N ASP A 42 4.56 -6.06 17.37
CA ASP A 42 5.68 -5.39 18.05
C ASP A 42 5.45 -3.86 18.16
N LEU A 43 4.93 -3.23 17.10
CA LEU A 43 4.58 -1.81 17.14
C LEU A 43 3.48 -1.53 18.16
N HIS A 44 2.48 -2.38 18.23
CA HIS A 44 1.39 -2.27 19.20
C HIS A 44 1.87 -2.49 20.64
N GLU A 45 2.61 -3.56 20.90
CA GLU A 45 3.15 -3.88 22.23
C GLU A 45 4.06 -2.78 22.77
N ARG A 46 4.78 -2.09 21.91
CA ARG A 46 5.62 -0.93 22.27
C ARG A 46 4.88 0.39 22.34
N GLY A 47 3.60 0.44 22.02
CA GLY A 47 2.82 1.67 21.95
C GLY A 47 3.26 2.63 20.84
N LEU A 48 3.81 2.10 19.75
CA LEU A 48 4.29 2.87 18.60
C LEU A 48 3.29 2.89 17.43
N ASP A 49 2.17 2.24 17.57
CA ASP A 49 1.11 2.13 16.55
C ASP A 49 0.46 3.46 16.19
N SER A 50 0.52 4.47 17.06
CA SER A 50 0.09 5.83 16.73
C SER A 50 1.15 6.64 15.98
N ASP A 51 2.43 6.32 16.15
CA ASP A 51 3.55 7.12 15.65
C ASP A 51 4.18 6.54 14.37
N VAL A 52 3.94 5.26 14.09
CA VAL A 52 4.54 4.55 12.94
C VAL A 52 3.47 4.09 11.99
N SER A 53 3.45 4.66 10.80
CA SER A 53 2.61 4.17 9.70
C SER A 53 3.33 3.06 8.93
N PHE A 54 2.65 1.95 8.73
CA PHE A 54 3.07 0.87 7.87
C PHE A 54 2.22 0.87 6.59
N VAL A 55 2.87 0.73 5.44
CA VAL A 55 2.20 0.50 4.16
C VAL A 55 2.89 -0.61 3.40
N ALA A 56 2.09 -1.51 2.83
CA ALA A 56 2.56 -2.53 1.92
C ALA A 56 1.69 -2.51 0.65
N TRP A 57 2.34 -2.35 -0.48
CA TRP A 57 1.70 -2.30 -1.79
C TRP A 57 2.63 -2.76 -2.89
N GLY A 58 2.08 -2.92 -4.10
CA GLY A 58 2.83 -3.08 -5.34
C GLY A 58 2.50 -1.94 -6.30
N GLU A 59 3.20 -1.88 -7.43
CA GLU A 59 3.03 -0.87 -8.46
C GLU A 59 1.70 -0.99 -9.20
N PHE A 60 1.16 -2.20 -9.33
CA PHE A 60 -0.14 -2.53 -9.92
C PHE A 60 -0.61 -3.92 -9.47
N GLY A 61 -1.85 -4.27 -9.82
CA GLY A 61 -2.42 -5.58 -9.53
C GLY A 61 -2.05 -6.66 -10.55
N ARG A 62 -2.71 -7.80 -10.43
CA ARG A 62 -2.51 -8.97 -11.29
C ARG A 62 -3.83 -9.37 -11.94
N THR A 63 -3.76 -9.93 -13.16
CA THR A 63 -4.95 -10.34 -13.91
C THR A 63 -5.84 -11.27 -13.10
N PRO A 64 -7.16 -11.04 -13.07
CA PRO A 64 -8.10 -11.98 -12.47
C PRO A 64 -8.05 -13.35 -13.15
N LYS A 65 -7.85 -13.36 -14.47
CA LYS A 65 -7.70 -14.57 -15.26
C LYS A 65 -6.30 -15.15 -15.14
N ILE A 66 -6.23 -16.44 -14.86
CA ILE A 66 -4.97 -17.21 -14.80
C ILE A 66 -4.53 -17.52 -16.24
N ASN A 67 -3.24 -17.31 -16.53
CA ASN A 67 -2.67 -17.62 -17.83
C ASN A 67 -2.32 -19.12 -17.97
N LYS A 68 -1.93 -19.54 -19.17
CA LYS A 68 -1.60 -20.93 -19.50
C LYS A 68 -0.45 -21.55 -18.69
N ASN A 69 0.34 -20.73 -18.05
CA ASN A 69 1.49 -21.16 -17.24
C ASN A 69 1.15 -21.19 -15.73
N ALA A 70 -0.12 -21.21 -15.35
CA ALA A 70 -0.59 -21.09 -13.97
C ALA A 70 -0.05 -19.82 -13.27
N GLY A 71 0.12 -18.74 -14.03
CA GLY A 71 0.57 -17.44 -13.57
C GLY A 71 -0.51 -16.36 -13.71
N ARG A 72 -0.19 -15.16 -13.28
CA ARG A 72 -0.99 -13.95 -13.48
C ARG A 72 -0.12 -12.87 -14.11
N ASP A 73 -0.68 -12.17 -15.10
CA ASP A 73 0.00 -11.08 -15.78
C ASP A 73 -0.32 -9.73 -15.12
N HIS A 74 0.27 -8.65 -15.62
CA HIS A 74 0.08 -7.31 -15.10
C HIS A 74 -1.35 -6.81 -15.34
N TRP A 75 -1.95 -6.16 -14.32
CA TRP A 75 -3.30 -5.63 -14.39
C TRP A 75 -3.39 -4.28 -13.67
N PRO A 76 -3.18 -3.15 -14.38
CA PRO A 76 -3.14 -1.84 -13.74
C PRO A 76 -4.52 -1.32 -13.30
N GLN A 77 -5.61 -1.98 -13.70
CA GLN A 77 -6.97 -1.55 -13.40
C GLN A 77 -7.32 -1.67 -11.91
N VAL A 78 -6.74 -2.67 -11.23
CA VAL A 78 -7.01 -2.97 -9.83
C VAL A 78 -5.72 -3.38 -9.14
N GLY A 79 -5.46 -2.79 -8.00
CA GLY A 79 -4.41 -3.17 -7.07
C GLY A 79 -4.93 -3.15 -5.64
N GLY A 80 -4.07 -3.41 -4.68
CA GLY A 80 -4.40 -3.33 -3.27
C GLY A 80 -3.24 -2.77 -2.47
N ALA A 81 -3.55 -2.18 -1.33
CA ALA A 81 -2.59 -1.76 -0.33
C ALA A 81 -3.05 -2.23 1.06
N LEU A 82 -2.11 -2.62 1.89
CA LEU A 82 -2.32 -2.87 3.31
C LEU A 82 -1.73 -1.71 4.10
N LEU A 83 -2.52 -1.10 4.97
CA LEU A 83 -2.10 -0.01 5.84
C LEU A 83 -2.33 -0.40 7.30
N ALA A 84 -1.41 0.00 8.17
CA ALA A 84 -1.54 -0.19 9.62
C ALA A 84 -0.82 0.92 10.39
N GLY A 85 -1.21 1.16 11.62
CA GLY A 85 -0.58 2.15 12.50
C GLY A 85 -0.81 3.60 12.08
N GLY A 86 0.05 4.51 12.52
CA GLY A 86 -0.02 5.94 12.25
C GLY A 86 -1.28 6.64 12.78
N GLY A 87 -1.92 6.08 13.80
CA GLY A 87 -3.18 6.59 14.33
C GLY A 87 -4.40 6.36 13.43
N MET A 88 -4.25 5.60 12.33
CA MET A 88 -5.34 5.30 11.41
C MET A 88 -6.42 4.44 12.02
N LYS A 89 -7.67 4.65 11.63
CA LYS A 89 -8.81 3.78 11.96
C LYS A 89 -8.69 2.46 11.22
N ALA A 90 -8.06 1.47 11.86
CA ALA A 90 -7.79 0.15 11.29
C ALA A 90 -9.03 -0.78 11.31
N GLY A 91 -8.86 -2.01 10.82
CA GLY A 91 -9.89 -3.07 10.87
C GLY A 91 -10.99 -2.94 9.82
N GLN A 92 -10.77 -2.21 8.73
CA GLN A 92 -11.75 -2.01 7.66
C GLN A 92 -11.19 -2.36 6.28
N VAL A 93 -12.09 -2.63 5.36
CA VAL A 93 -11.78 -2.80 3.93
C VAL A 93 -12.42 -1.65 3.18
N ILE A 94 -11.62 -0.89 2.44
CA ILE A 94 -12.05 0.28 1.70
C ILE A 94 -11.94 -0.01 0.21
N GLY A 95 -13.03 0.21 -0.50
CA GLY A 95 -13.14 -0.09 -1.91
C GLY A 95 -13.52 -1.54 -2.21
N SER A 96 -14.10 -1.74 -3.37
CA SER A 96 -14.43 -3.07 -3.90
C SER A 96 -14.20 -3.15 -5.40
N THR A 97 -14.08 -4.36 -5.91
CA THR A 97 -14.04 -4.63 -7.34
C THR A 97 -15.40 -5.09 -7.85
N ASP A 98 -15.55 -5.17 -9.16
CA ASP A 98 -16.62 -5.93 -9.78
C ASP A 98 -16.50 -7.42 -9.43
N ARG A 99 -17.53 -8.21 -9.82
CA ARG A 99 -17.62 -9.64 -9.50
C ARG A 99 -16.46 -10.47 -10.07
N LEU A 100 -15.84 -10.02 -11.14
CA LEU A 100 -14.74 -10.72 -11.80
C LEU A 100 -13.35 -10.20 -11.36
N GLY A 101 -13.29 -9.13 -10.56
CA GLY A 101 -12.04 -8.49 -10.16
C GLY A 101 -11.34 -7.76 -11.31
N GLU A 102 -12.07 -7.38 -12.35
CA GLU A 102 -11.52 -6.75 -13.54
C GLU A 102 -11.40 -5.23 -13.41
N GLY A 103 -12.30 -4.61 -12.66
CA GLY A 103 -12.32 -3.17 -12.46
C GLY A 103 -12.76 -2.77 -11.04
N PRO A 104 -12.47 -1.53 -10.63
CA PRO A 104 -12.99 -0.99 -9.39
C PRO A 104 -14.49 -0.75 -9.51
N LYS A 105 -15.24 -0.94 -8.42
CA LYS A 105 -16.70 -0.75 -8.39
C LYS A 105 -17.11 0.29 -7.35
N ASP A 106 -17.09 -0.07 -6.08
CA ASP A 106 -17.55 0.81 -5.02
C ASP A 106 -16.35 1.48 -4.34
N ARG A 107 -16.43 2.78 -4.08
CA ARG A 107 -15.37 3.56 -3.45
C ARG A 107 -13.98 3.26 -4.06
N PRO A 108 -13.75 3.54 -5.34
CA PRO A 108 -12.41 3.44 -5.91
C PRO A 108 -11.43 4.28 -5.11
N VAL A 109 -10.28 3.72 -4.77
CA VAL A 109 -9.21 4.43 -4.08
C VAL A 109 -8.12 4.77 -5.08
N HIS A 110 -7.79 6.05 -5.20
CA HIS A 110 -6.66 6.48 -6.02
C HIS A 110 -5.37 6.38 -5.22
N PHE A 111 -4.28 6.06 -5.89
CA PHE A 111 -2.94 5.97 -5.27
C PHE A 111 -2.57 7.26 -4.51
N GLY A 112 -2.93 8.42 -5.06
CA GLY A 112 -2.72 9.72 -4.44
C GLY A 112 -3.43 9.89 -3.08
N GLU A 113 -4.60 9.27 -2.86
CA GLU A 113 -5.28 9.30 -1.56
C GLU A 113 -4.47 8.55 -0.49
N VAL A 114 -3.90 7.39 -0.86
CA VAL A 114 -3.04 6.62 0.04
C VAL A 114 -1.80 7.44 0.42
N VAL A 115 -1.13 8.04 -0.56
CA VAL A 115 0.04 8.89 -0.32
C VAL A 115 -0.31 10.11 0.53
N SER A 116 -1.44 10.78 0.24
CA SER A 116 -1.93 11.91 1.06
C SER A 116 -2.21 11.49 2.50
N THR A 117 -2.76 10.29 2.72
CA THR A 117 -2.99 9.75 4.07
C THR A 117 -1.67 9.53 4.81
N LEU A 118 -0.65 8.99 4.15
CA LEU A 118 0.67 8.80 4.76
C LEU A 118 1.33 10.14 5.11
N TYR A 119 1.24 11.14 4.25
CA TYR A 119 1.72 12.49 4.56
C TYR A 119 0.95 13.12 5.72
N HIS A 120 -0.37 12.95 5.75
CA HIS A 120 -1.21 13.42 6.86
C HIS A 120 -0.75 12.84 8.20
N ASN A 121 -0.48 11.54 8.27
CA ASN A 121 0.01 10.87 9.48
C ASN A 121 1.40 11.38 9.91
N LEU A 122 2.19 11.89 8.97
CA LEU A 122 3.47 12.56 9.25
C LEU A 122 3.32 14.04 9.63
N GLY A 123 2.10 14.57 9.71
CA GLY A 123 1.83 15.97 9.98
C GLY A 123 2.14 16.91 8.81
N ILE A 124 2.19 16.38 7.59
CA ILE A 124 2.49 17.14 6.37
C ILE A 124 1.21 17.38 5.59
N ASP A 125 0.87 18.64 5.35
CA ASP A 125 -0.22 19.03 4.46
C ASP A 125 0.24 18.89 2.99
N ALA A 126 -0.01 17.73 2.42
CA ALA A 126 0.43 17.39 1.07
C ALA A 126 -0.26 18.23 -0.03
N ALA A 127 -1.45 18.74 0.25
CA ALA A 127 -2.22 19.55 -0.70
C ALA A 127 -1.64 20.97 -0.85
N ASN A 128 -1.01 21.50 0.19
CA ASN A 128 -0.44 22.86 0.21
C ASN A 128 1.10 22.88 0.26
N THR A 129 1.74 21.72 0.47
CA THR A 129 3.20 21.63 0.50
C THR A 129 3.76 21.40 -0.90
N THR A 130 4.73 22.22 -1.29
CA THR A 130 5.42 22.09 -2.58
C THR A 130 6.93 21.82 -2.40
N VAL A 131 7.49 21.07 -3.34
CA VAL A 131 8.92 20.89 -3.53
C VAL A 131 9.32 21.47 -4.88
N LYS A 132 10.53 22.01 -4.98
CA LYS A 132 11.04 22.55 -6.25
C LYS A 132 11.74 21.43 -7.03
N ASP A 133 11.48 21.37 -8.33
CA ASP A 133 12.25 20.54 -9.26
C ASP A 133 13.65 21.13 -9.53
N LEU A 134 14.42 20.44 -10.36
CA LEU A 134 15.78 20.86 -10.72
C LEU A 134 15.82 22.20 -11.50
N GLN A 135 14.69 22.63 -12.06
CA GLN A 135 14.51 23.91 -12.75
C GLN A 135 13.95 25.00 -11.82
N GLY A 136 13.75 24.69 -10.53
CA GLY A 136 13.20 25.61 -9.54
C GLY A 136 11.67 25.78 -9.56
N ARG A 137 10.95 24.97 -10.34
CA ARG A 137 9.47 25.03 -10.43
C ARG A 137 8.85 24.31 -9.24
N PRO A 138 7.83 24.91 -8.58
CA PRO A 138 7.15 24.24 -7.47
C PRO A 138 6.21 23.15 -8.00
N HIS A 139 6.23 22.00 -7.33
CA HIS A 139 5.31 20.87 -7.54
C HIS A 139 4.70 20.48 -6.19
N TYR A 140 3.40 20.27 -6.15
CA TYR A 140 2.74 19.73 -4.96
C TYR A 140 3.25 18.33 -4.65
N LEU A 141 3.29 17.96 -3.37
CA LEU A 141 3.67 16.61 -2.95
C LEU A 141 2.68 15.56 -3.48
N VAL A 142 1.40 15.89 -3.44
CA VAL A 142 0.34 15.08 -4.05
C VAL A 142 -0.62 16.01 -4.76
N ASP A 143 -0.79 15.79 -6.06
CA ASP A 143 -1.65 16.63 -6.88
C ASP A 143 -3.13 16.18 -6.78
N GLY A 144 -4.00 17.10 -6.32
CA GLY A 144 -5.45 16.95 -6.35
C GLY A 144 -6.08 15.86 -5.47
N HIS A 145 -5.32 15.24 -4.56
CA HIS A 145 -5.84 14.19 -3.69
C HIS A 145 -5.76 14.56 -2.21
N GLN A 146 -6.81 14.20 -1.47
CA GLN A 146 -6.92 14.39 -0.03
C GLN A 146 -6.67 13.06 0.71
N PRO A 147 -6.35 13.09 2.01
CA PRO A 147 -6.31 11.89 2.83
C PRO A 147 -7.65 11.15 2.80
N MET A 148 -7.59 9.83 2.97
CA MET A 148 -8.77 8.98 3.04
C MET A 148 -9.54 9.25 4.35
N ASN A 149 -10.72 9.86 4.25
CA ASN A 149 -11.54 10.21 5.42
C ASN A 149 -11.92 9.02 6.29
N GLU A 150 -11.93 7.83 5.72
CA GLU A 150 -12.20 6.59 6.42
C GLU A 150 -11.09 6.23 7.41
N LEU A 151 -9.88 6.69 7.15
CA LEU A 151 -8.69 6.34 7.92
C LEU A 151 -8.25 7.41 8.92
N VAL A 152 -8.54 8.68 8.63
CA VAL A 152 -8.12 9.83 9.46
C VAL A 152 -9.18 10.33 10.41
#